data_a0dcf845760e0b05b79edcd94e7fea6f
#
_entry.id   a0dcf845760e0b05b79edcd94e7fea6f
#
_cell.length_a   1.000
_cell.length_b   1.000
_cell.length_c   1.000
_cell.angle_alpha   90.00
_cell.angle_beta   90.00
_cell.angle_gamma   90.00
#
_symmetry.space_group_name_H-M   'P 1'
#
loop_
_entity.id
_entity.type
_entity.pdbx_description
1 polymer ?
#
loop_
_entity_poly.entity_id
_entity_poly.type
_entity_poly.pdbx_seq_one_letter_code
_entity_poly.pdbx_strand_id
1 'polypeptide(L)'
;MNRFAELLDRLAYEPGRNNKLRLITSYFRVTPDPDRGYALAALTGALSFKHAKPALIRDLIASRADPVLFALSYDYVGDLSETVALMWPSSPLPCGERSADADRHPSREGAVSERAAKAPLPGSRLTAQADLSPEGRGKEGHNNPPPPTLTEVVTTLRTLGKAELPAQLMRWLDELDETGRWALLKLVTGGMRIGVSARLAKTAAAALGDKDAHDVELMWPGLAPPYSELFAWLEGRADKPVNLDPAPFRPVMLAHAIEDGDFAHLDPTHYIAEWKWDGIRVQAVSGRDDNGTMVARLYSRSGEDITASFPDLLPSLRLPGAIDGELLVLREGRVQSFNVLQQRLNRKSVTSKLTKDYPIHLRAYDLLGDGENDLRELPFEERRTRLEVFVKQLDDPRIDLSPTIPFSGWSDLTAARADPASASAGAGDDADAVEGVMLKRRDAAYLPGRPKGQWWKWKRDPHIIDAVLMYAQRGHGKRSSYYSDYTFGVWTAGDGGDQLVPVGKAYFGFTDEELLQIDRFVRRNTTEKFGPVRHVVHEPNQGLVLEVAFEGLARSPRHKSGVAMRFPRISRLRWDKPPAEADRLETLERLLKSDATIQAAAADRH
;
A
#
# COMPACT_ATOMS: atom_id res chain seq x y z
N MET A 1 -6.12 -1.42 26.65
CA MET A 1 -5.77 -0.44 25.56
C MET A 1 -4.42 0.25 25.77
N ASN A 2 -4.12 0.81 26.95
CA ASN A 2 -2.96 1.73 27.11
C ASN A 2 -1.61 1.12 26.69
N ARG A 3 -1.31 -0.14 27.10
CA ARG A 3 -0.06 -0.80 26.65
C ARG A 3 0.04 -0.95 25.12
N PHE A 4 -1.08 -1.20 24.47
CA PHE A 4 -1.11 -1.29 23.00
C PHE A 4 -0.95 0.10 22.36
N ALA A 5 -1.57 1.12 22.92
CA ALA A 5 -1.42 2.50 22.49
C ALA A 5 0.03 2.99 22.61
N GLU A 6 0.68 2.71 23.74
CA GLU A 6 2.11 2.98 23.95
C GLU A 6 3.00 2.26 22.92
N LEU A 7 2.70 0.99 22.60
CA LEU A 7 3.42 0.27 21.55
C LEU A 7 3.27 0.97 20.20
N LEU A 8 2.04 1.32 19.79
CA LEU A 8 1.78 1.98 18.51
C LEU A 8 2.50 3.33 18.42
N ASP A 9 2.46 4.11 19.47
CA ASP A 9 3.14 5.41 19.56
C ASP A 9 4.65 5.26 19.35
N ARG A 10 5.30 4.38 20.10
CA ARG A 10 6.73 4.09 19.95
C ARG A 10 7.09 3.59 18.55
N LEU A 11 6.25 2.75 17.93
CA LEU A 11 6.46 2.22 16.59
C LEU A 11 6.32 3.31 15.51
N ALA A 12 5.44 4.29 15.72
CA ALA A 12 5.24 5.39 14.75
C ALA A 12 6.50 6.26 14.62
N TYR A 13 7.21 6.50 15.72
CA TYR A 13 8.41 7.34 15.76
C TYR A 13 9.72 6.56 15.56
N GLU A 14 9.73 5.25 15.70
CA GLU A 14 10.95 4.43 15.52
C GLU A 14 11.27 4.23 14.02
N PRO A 15 12.44 4.68 13.53
CA PRO A 15 12.80 4.49 12.12
C PRO A 15 13.42 3.11 11.82
N GLY A 16 14.10 2.52 12.80
CA GLY A 16 14.91 1.33 12.63
C GLY A 16 14.10 0.05 12.61
N ARG A 17 14.23 -0.76 11.54
CA ARG A 17 13.53 -2.06 11.42
C ARG A 17 13.81 -2.99 12.61
N ASN A 18 15.07 -3.11 13.02
CA ASN A 18 15.46 -4.00 14.12
C ASN A 18 14.96 -3.50 15.47
N ASN A 19 14.88 -2.20 15.68
CA ASN A 19 14.31 -1.62 16.88
C ASN A 19 12.79 -1.85 16.94
N LYS A 20 12.07 -1.68 15.82
CA LYS A 20 10.65 -2.06 15.73
C LYS A 20 10.42 -3.52 16.07
N LEU A 21 11.24 -4.41 15.54
CA LEU A 21 11.16 -5.84 15.85
C LEU A 21 11.31 -6.07 17.37
N ARG A 22 12.33 -5.48 18.01
CA ARG A 22 12.53 -5.59 19.47
C ARG A 22 11.35 -5.06 20.28
N LEU A 23 10.79 -3.90 19.88
CA LEU A 23 9.62 -3.32 20.55
C LEU A 23 8.41 -4.25 20.52
N ILE A 24 8.10 -4.81 19.35
CA ILE A 24 6.96 -5.73 19.18
C ILE A 24 7.20 -7.04 19.96
N THR A 25 8.39 -7.64 19.84
CA THR A 25 8.72 -8.88 20.59
C THR A 25 8.66 -8.66 22.10
N SER A 26 9.17 -7.52 22.60
CA SER A 26 9.08 -7.17 24.02
C SER A 26 7.64 -7.00 24.48
N TYR A 27 6.79 -6.38 23.67
CA TYR A 27 5.37 -6.26 23.97
C TYR A 27 4.69 -7.64 24.06
N PHE A 28 4.95 -8.54 23.12
CA PHE A 28 4.38 -9.90 23.16
C PHE A 28 4.83 -10.70 24.38
N ARG A 29 6.06 -10.45 24.87
CA ARG A 29 6.61 -11.14 26.04
C ARG A 29 5.90 -10.75 27.35
N VAL A 30 5.50 -9.48 27.48
CA VAL A 30 4.92 -8.95 28.74
C VAL A 30 3.40 -8.82 28.71
N THR A 31 2.79 -9.00 27.55
CA THR A 31 1.33 -8.88 27.40
C THR A 31 0.71 -10.28 27.39
N PRO A 32 -0.29 -10.55 28.25
CA PRO A 32 -0.95 -11.86 28.29
C PRO A 32 -1.88 -12.09 27.10
N ASP A 33 -2.21 -13.38 26.86
CA ASP A 33 -3.31 -13.75 26.00
C ASP A 33 -4.65 -13.32 26.63
N PRO A 34 -5.66 -12.92 25.82
CA PRO A 34 -5.64 -12.84 24.36
C PRO A 34 -5.20 -11.47 23.82
N ASP A 35 -4.84 -10.49 24.67
CA ASP A 35 -4.51 -9.11 24.27
C ASP A 35 -3.33 -9.07 23.27
N ARG A 36 -2.26 -9.84 23.50
CA ARG A 36 -1.12 -9.88 22.54
C ARG A 36 -1.51 -10.46 21.18
N GLY A 37 -2.42 -11.42 21.18
CA GLY A 37 -2.96 -12.01 19.94
C GLY A 37 -3.79 -11.01 19.15
N TYR A 38 -4.62 -10.22 19.80
CA TYR A 38 -5.34 -9.14 19.12
C TYR A 38 -4.42 -7.99 18.68
N ALA A 39 -3.35 -7.72 19.41
CA ALA A 39 -2.32 -6.78 18.96
C ALA A 39 -1.63 -7.28 17.67
N LEU A 40 -1.28 -8.57 17.61
CA LEU A 40 -0.73 -9.18 16.40
C LEU A 40 -1.73 -9.10 15.24
N ALA A 41 -3.03 -9.34 15.50
CA ALA A 41 -4.08 -9.21 14.51
C ALA A 41 -4.22 -7.78 13.97
N ALA A 42 -4.11 -6.78 14.85
CA ALA A 42 -4.11 -5.37 14.45
C ALA A 42 -2.91 -5.02 13.58
N LEU A 43 -1.70 -5.43 13.99
CA LEU A 43 -0.45 -5.17 13.27
C LEU A 43 -0.36 -5.88 11.91
N THR A 44 -1.06 -7.00 11.75
CA THR A 44 -1.12 -7.76 10.48
C THR A 44 -2.30 -7.39 9.60
N GLY A 45 -3.20 -6.49 10.07
CA GLY A 45 -4.39 -6.09 9.33
C GLY A 45 -5.51 -7.14 9.35
N ALA A 46 -5.45 -8.15 10.22
CA ALA A 46 -6.44 -9.22 10.31
C ALA A 46 -7.73 -8.82 11.07
N LEU A 47 -7.81 -7.59 11.60
CA LEU A 47 -9.01 -7.09 12.24
C LEU A 47 -9.90 -6.35 11.25
N SER A 48 -11.16 -6.74 11.18
CA SER A 48 -12.20 -6.02 10.45
C SER A 48 -13.46 -5.91 11.28
N PHE A 49 -14.14 -4.76 11.19
CA PHE A 49 -15.35 -4.48 11.94
C PHE A 49 -16.50 -4.12 11.01
N LYS A 50 -17.66 -4.78 11.20
CA LYS A 50 -18.80 -4.63 10.30
C LYS A 50 -19.38 -3.20 10.33
N HIS A 51 -19.51 -2.63 11.52
CA HIS A 51 -20.20 -1.37 11.76
C HIS A 51 -19.26 -0.19 12.12
N ALA A 52 -18.08 -0.47 12.68
CA ALA A 52 -17.09 0.56 13.00
C ALA A 52 -16.36 1.01 11.72
N LYS A 53 -16.74 2.16 11.19
CA LYS A 53 -16.24 2.71 9.92
C LYS A 53 -15.79 4.17 10.09
N PRO A 54 -14.89 4.69 9.23
CA PRO A 54 -14.42 6.08 9.29
C PRO A 54 -15.54 7.14 9.25
N ALA A 55 -16.65 6.85 8.57
CA ALA A 55 -17.79 7.77 8.53
C ALA A 55 -18.40 8.00 9.94
N LEU A 56 -18.55 6.92 10.72
CA LEU A 56 -19.05 7.03 12.09
C LEU A 56 -18.14 7.94 12.94
N ILE A 57 -16.83 7.86 12.80
CA ILE A 57 -15.90 8.72 13.54
C ILE A 57 -16.10 10.21 13.18
N ARG A 58 -16.34 10.51 11.88
CA ARG A 58 -16.66 11.89 11.47
C ARG A 58 -17.96 12.40 12.07
N ASP A 59 -18.99 11.55 12.12
CA ASP A 59 -20.27 11.90 12.74
C ASP A 59 -20.12 12.17 14.24
N LEU A 60 -19.31 11.36 14.94
CA LEU A 60 -19.05 11.53 16.37
C LEU A 60 -18.32 12.85 16.67
N ILE A 61 -17.23 13.15 15.96
CA ILE A 61 -16.49 14.41 16.20
C ILE A 61 -17.32 15.64 15.83
N ALA A 62 -18.13 15.57 14.77
CA ALA A 62 -19.01 16.67 14.37
C ALA A 62 -20.07 17.01 15.45
N SER A 63 -20.41 16.06 16.32
CA SER A 63 -21.30 16.30 17.48
C SER A 63 -20.60 16.92 18.70
N ARG A 64 -19.26 16.99 18.70
CA ARG A 64 -18.44 17.38 19.86
C ARG A 64 -17.48 18.55 19.60
N ALA A 65 -17.15 18.84 18.35
CA ALA A 65 -16.22 19.90 17.97
C ALA A 65 -16.83 20.78 16.88
N ASP A 66 -16.33 22.02 16.75
CA ASP A 66 -16.71 22.92 15.68
C ASP A 66 -16.36 22.30 14.31
N PRO A 67 -17.35 22.14 13.39
CA PRO A 67 -17.13 21.47 12.11
C PRO A 67 -16.14 22.21 11.20
N VAL A 68 -16.08 23.55 11.27
CA VAL A 68 -15.16 24.36 10.45
C VAL A 68 -13.74 24.17 10.95
N LEU A 69 -13.54 24.27 12.28
CA LEU A 69 -12.25 24.04 12.91
C LEU A 69 -11.76 22.60 12.67
N PHE A 70 -12.67 21.62 12.75
CA PHE A 70 -12.33 20.23 12.44
C PHE A 70 -11.88 20.04 10.98
N ALA A 71 -12.62 20.61 10.02
CA ALA A 71 -12.27 20.52 8.61
C ALA A 71 -10.87 21.10 8.33
N LEU A 72 -10.59 22.32 8.87
CA LEU A 72 -9.28 22.97 8.74
C LEU A 72 -8.16 22.15 9.40
N SER A 73 -8.41 21.59 10.58
CA SER A 73 -7.46 20.76 11.30
C SER A 73 -7.18 19.45 10.57
N TYR A 74 -8.24 18.81 10.04
CA TYR A 74 -8.11 17.59 9.25
C TYR A 74 -7.36 17.82 7.94
N ASP A 75 -7.60 18.93 7.26
CA ASP A 75 -6.84 19.31 6.06
C ASP A 75 -5.36 19.58 6.37
N TYR A 76 -5.07 20.08 7.56
CA TYR A 76 -3.70 20.32 8.01
C TYR A 76 -2.97 19.03 8.41
N VAL A 77 -3.61 18.18 9.21
CA VAL A 77 -3.02 16.93 9.78
C VAL A 77 -3.03 15.81 8.75
N GLY A 78 -4.11 15.68 7.96
CA GLY A 78 -4.25 14.66 6.91
C GLY A 78 -4.52 13.23 7.39
N ASP A 79 -4.66 13.01 8.70
CA ASP A 79 -5.01 11.71 9.31
C ASP A 79 -6.21 11.85 10.26
N LEU A 80 -7.29 11.13 9.95
CA LEU A 80 -8.54 11.22 10.72
C LEU A 80 -8.35 10.81 12.18
N SER A 81 -7.59 9.74 12.44
CA SER A 81 -7.38 9.22 13.80
C SER A 81 -6.61 10.20 14.66
N GLU A 82 -5.58 10.84 14.10
CA GLU A 82 -4.76 11.82 14.77
C GLU A 82 -5.56 13.12 15.02
N THR A 83 -6.24 13.65 14.00
CA THR A 83 -7.04 14.86 14.12
C THR A 83 -8.13 14.71 15.19
N VAL A 84 -8.86 13.60 15.18
CA VAL A 84 -9.94 13.36 16.16
C VAL A 84 -9.37 13.16 17.56
N ALA A 85 -8.28 12.43 17.73
CA ALA A 85 -7.66 12.21 19.04
C ALA A 85 -7.22 13.54 19.71
N LEU A 86 -6.63 14.44 18.91
CA LEU A 86 -6.19 15.77 19.35
C LEU A 86 -7.36 16.72 19.66
N MET A 87 -8.41 16.66 18.87
CA MET A 87 -9.55 17.59 18.99
C MET A 87 -10.67 17.09 19.90
N TRP A 88 -10.62 15.83 20.36
CA TRP A 88 -11.63 15.29 21.25
C TRP A 88 -11.62 16.02 22.60
N PRO A 89 -12.76 16.59 23.07
CA PRO A 89 -12.80 17.34 24.33
C PRO A 89 -12.38 16.49 25.53
N SER A 90 -11.61 17.07 26.43
CA SER A 90 -11.08 16.38 27.62
C SER A 90 -12.10 16.17 28.73
N SER A 91 -13.29 16.75 28.63
CA SER A 91 -14.41 16.57 29.54
C SER A 91 -15.73 16.58 28.77
N PRO A 92 -16.74 15.79 29.17
CA PRO A 92 -18.06 15.91 28.59
C PRO A 92 -18.60 17.33 28.86
N LEU A 93 -19.12 17.99 27.83
CA LEU A 93 -19.85 19.23 28.02
C LEU A 93 -21.02 18.94 28.99
N PRO A 94 -21.19 19.70 30.08
CA PRO A 94 -22.35 19.52 30.94
C PRO A 94 -23.61 19.69 30.09
N CYS A 95 -24.49 18.72 30.10
CA CYS A 95 -25.86 18.87 29.61
C CYS A 95 -26.57 19.86 30.52
N GLY A 96 -26.52 21.14 30.17
CA GLY A 96 -27.14 22.21 30.95
C GLY A 96 -27.53 23.36 30.06
N GLU A 97 -28.84 23.47 29.90
CA GLU A 97 -29.62 24.69 29.66
C GLU A 97 -29.12 25.64 28.56
N ARG A 98 -29.85 25.59 27.43
CA ARG A 98 -30.00 26.75 26.56
C ARG A 98 -30.71 27.84 27.34
N SER A 99 -29.98 28.76 27.95
CA SER A 99 -30.58 30.01 28.36
C SER A 99 -30.71 30.91 27.13
N ALA A 100 -31.97 31.14 26.75
CA ALA A 100 -32.34 32.24 25.90
C ALA A 100 -32.09 33.53 26.68
N ASP A 101 -31.03 34.24 26.34
CA ASP A 101 -30.90 35.69 26.56
C ASP A 101 -29.60 36.15 25.85
N ALA A 102 -29.77 36.61 24.63
CA ALA A 102 -28.75 37.37 23.94
C ALA A 102 -29.40 38.51 23.16
N ASP A 103 -29.76 39.55 23.89
CA ASP A 103 -29.95 40.87 23.34
C ASP A 103 -29.50 41.89 24.38
N ARG A 104 -28.26 42.35 24.23
CA ARG A 104 -27.80 43.70 24.66
C ARG A 104 -26.34 43.93 24.26
N HIS A 105 -26.15 44.63 23.17
CA HIS A 105 -24.94 45.43 22.94
C HIS A 105 -24.78 46.51 24.03
N PRO A 106 -23.53 46.84 24.40
CA PRO A 106 -23.07 48.19 24.05
C PRO A 106 -21.66 48.24 23.48
N SER A 107 -21.53 49.08 22.50
CA SER A 107 -20.30 49.57 21.89
C SER A 107 -19.40 50.25 22.92
N ARG A 108 -18.07 50.00 22.84
CA ARG A 108 -17.02 50.98 23.20
C ARG A 108 -15.74 50.70 22.46
N GLU A 109 -15.35 51.68 21.68
CA GLU A 109 -14.03 51.87 21.09
C GLU A 109 -12.94 51.96 22.15
N GLY A 110 -11.71 51.55 21.78
CA GLY A 110 -10.52 52.09 22.45
C GLY A 110 -9.31 51.15 22.52
N ALA A 111 -8.31 51.54 21.71
CA ALA A 111 -6.89 51.39 21.96
C ALA A 111 -6.16 50.07 21.65
N VAL A 112 -5.44 50.14 20.56
CA VAL A 112 -4.29 49.34 20.12
C VAL A 112 -3.22 49.26 21.21
N SER A 113 -2.77 48.07 21.54
CA SER A 113 -1.42 47.88 22.11
C SER A 113 -0.84 46.57 21.59
N GLU A 114 0.13 46.73 20.70
CA GLU A 114 1.04 45.66 20.27
C GLU A 114 1.84 45.13 21.48
N ARG A 115 1.71 43.84 21.75
CA ARG A 115 2.81 43.04 22.33
C ARG A 115 2.77 41.66 21.74
N ALA A 116 3.64 41.44 20.78
CA ALA A 116 3.98 40.12 20.27
C ALA A 116 4.55 39.25 21.39
N ALA A 117 3.81 38.26 21.83
CA ALA A 117 4.34 37.17 22.64
C ALA A 117 4.71 36.01 21.71
N LYS A 118 6.02 35.79 21.56
CA LYS A 118 6.62 34.64 20.92
C LYS A 118 6.17 33.37 21.66
N ALA A 119 5.44 32.53 21.01
CA ALA A 119 5.25 31.15 21.44
C ALA A 119 6.51 30.33 21.07
N PRO A 120 7.05 29.49 21.97
CA PRO A 120 8.21 28.67 21.66
C PRO A 120 7.83 27.51 20.77
N LEU A 121 8.65 27.24 19.78
CA LEU A 121 8.65 26.04 18.93
C LEU A 121 8.84 24.80 19.80
N PRO A 122 8.14 23.67 19.55
CA PRO A 122 8.44 22.39 20.17
C PRO A 122 9.68 21.80 19.52
N GLY A 123 10.83 22.05 20.11
CA GLY A 123 12.10 21.44 19.77
C GLY A 123 12.60 20.57 20.91
N SER A 124 13.01 19.34 20.55
CA SER A 124 13.94 18.47 21.25
C SER A 124 13.71 18.23 22.75
N ARG A 125 13.12 17.09 23.09
CA ARG A 125 13.36 16.50 24.43
C ARG A 125 14.66 15.69 24.41
N LEU A 126 15.66 16.26 25.04
CA LEU A 126 16.88 15.59 25.47
C LEU A 126 16.54 14.48 26.48
N THR A 127 17.22 13.37 26.30
CA THR A 127 17.32 12.26 27.25
C THR A 127 17.66 12.75 28.65
N ALA A 128 16.77 12.52 29.60
CA ALA A 128 17.09 12.49 31.01
C ALA A 128 16.74 11.11 31.55
N GLN A 129 17.77 10.38 31.93
CA GLN A 129 17.69 9.25 32.85
C GLN A 129 17.14 9.80 34.18
N ALA A 130 15.99 9.30 34.62
CA ALA A 130 15.48 9.57 35.94
C ALA A 130 15.45 8.26 36.73
N ASP A 131 16.24 8.25 37.79
CA ASP A 131 16.23 7.27 38.83
C ASP A 131 14.86 7.18 39.48
N LEU A 132 14.45 5.93 39.73
CA LEU A 132 13.27 5.59 40.52
C LEU A 132 13.56 5.73 42.01
N SER A 133 12.86 6.63 42.65
CA SER A 133 12.61 6.56 44.08
C SER A 133 11.13 6.79 44.38
N PRO A 134 10.51 5.99 45.26
CA PRO A 134 9.08 6.07 45.53
C PRO A 134 8.83 6.89 46.77
N GLU A 135 8.17 8.04 46.64
CA GLU A 135 7.45 8.61 47.78
C GLU A 135 6.25 9.43 47.32
N GLY A 136 5.15 9.18 47.99
CA GLY A 136 3.80 9.54 47.63
C GLY A 136 3.44 11.02 47.74
N ARG A 137 2.52 11.39 46.87
CA ARG A 137 1.50 12.41 47.17
C ARG A 137 0.16 11.90 46.61
N GLY A 138 -0.74 11.64 47.57
CA GLY A 138 -2.12 11.32 47.26
C GLY A 138 -2.79 12.37 46.42
N LYS A 139 -3.25 11.97 45.25
CA LYS A 139 -4.30 12.66 44.51
C LYS A 139 -5.58 11.91 44.79
N GLU A 140 -6.56 12.67 45.28
CA GLU A 140 -7.92 12.22 45.55
C GLU A 140 -8.47 11.44 44.38
N GLY A 141 -8.88 10.19 44.65
CA GLY A 141 -9.34 9.26 43.62
C GLY A 141 -10.68 9.71 43.05
N HIS A 142 -10.66 10.18 41.82
CA HIS A 142 -11.81 10.01 40.96
C HIS A 142 -11.84 8.50 40.61
N ASN A 143 -12.92 7.84 41.04
CA ASN A 143 -13.23 6.45 40.73
C ASN A 143 -13.58 6.31 39.24
N ASN A 144 -12.64 6.60 38.36
CA ASN A 144 -12.81 6.26 36.96
C ASN A 144 -12.57 4.76 36.79
N PRO A 145 -13.47 4.05 36.11
CA PRO A 145 -13.24 2.64 35.81
C PRO A 145 -11.91 2.48 35.05
N PRO A 146 -11.21 1.34 35.26
CA PRO A 146 -9.96 1.11 34.55
C PRO A 146 -10.20 1.16 33.03
N PRO A 147 -9.23 1.68 32.25
CA PRO A 147 -9.37 1.76 30.81
C PRO A 147 -9.58 0.35 30.22
N PRO A 148 -10.38 0.22 29.15
CA PRO A 148 -10.71 -1.07 28.55
C PRO A 148 -9.44 -1.82 28.10
N THR A 149 -9.45 -3.14 28.18
CA THR A 149 -8.41 -3.99 27.59
C THR A 149 -8.51 -3.99 26.07
N LEU A 150 -7.47 -4.40 25.35
CA LEU A 150 -7.54 -4.54 23.89
C LEU A 150 -8.57 -5.60 23.49
N THR A 151 -8.66 -6.66 24.26
CA THR A 151 -9.64 -7.75 24.08
C THR A 151 -11.08 -7.23 24.18
N GLU A 152 -11.39 -6.46 25.22
CA GLU A 152 -12.73 -5.87 25.39
C GLU A 152 -13.07 -4.96 24.20
N VAL A 153 -12.14 -4.12 23.76
CA VAL A 153 -12.36 -3.26 22.61
C VAL A 153 -12.63 -4.06 21.34
N VAL A 154 -11.78 -5.05 21.02
CA VAL A 154 -11.92 -5.83 19.78
C VAL A 154 -13.19 -6.69 19.80
N THR A 155 -13.50 -7.36 20.90
CA THR A 155 -14.71 -8.21 21.01
C THR A 155 -15.97 -7.37 20.94
N THR A 156 -16.01 -6.24 21.62
CA THR A 156 -17.14 -5.30 21.58
C THR A 156 -17.35 -4.72 20.17
N LEU A 157 -16.28 -4.27 19.48
CA LEU A 157 -16.38 -3.77 18.10
C LEU A 157 -16.85 -4.82 17.10
N ARG A 158 -16.65 -6.11 17.38
CA ARG A 158 -17.13 -7.22 16.55
C ARG A 158 -18.60 -7.56 16.78
N THR A 159 -19.08 -7.42 18.02
CA THR A 159 -20.40 -7.91 18.45
C THR A 159 -21.48 -6.82 18.48
N LEU A 160 -21.13 -5.57 18.79
CA LEU A 160 -22.11 -4.49 18.91
C LEU A 160 -22.81 -4.16 17.60
N GLY A 161 -24.12 -3.95 17.72
CA GLY A 161 -24.98 -3.47 16.65
C GLY A 161 -24.71 -2.01 16.25
N LYS A 162 -25.22 -1.62 15.08
CA LYS A 162 -25.05 -0.25 14.55
C LYS A 162 -25.64 0.83 15.47
N ALA A 163 -26.69 0.53 16.21
CA ALA A 163 -27.37 1.49 17.07
C ALA A 163 -26.60 1.80 18.37
N GLU A 164 -25.91 0.79 18.94
CA GLU A 164 -25.24 0.89 20.23
C GLU A 164 -23.77 1.36 20.11
N LEU A 165 -23.15 1.09 18.98
CA LEU A 165 -21.75 1.37 18.73
C LEU A 165 -21.35 2.85 18.88
N PRO A 166 -22.13 3.85 18.45
CA PRO A 166 -21.79 5.26 18.64
C PRO A 166 -21.61 5.63 20.10
N ALA A 167 -22.56 5.23 20.97
CA ALA A 167 -22.51 5.51 22.39
C ALA A 167 -21.30 4.86 23.08
N GLN A 168 -20.98 3.61 22.68
CA GLN A 168 -19.84 2.89 23.21
C GLN A 168 -18.51 3.54 22.80
N LEU A 169 -18.37 3.96 21.54
CA LEU A 169 -17.18 4.67 21.05
C LEU A 169 -17.01 6.01 21.76
N MET A 170 -18.07 6.79 21.93
CA MET A 170 -18.02 8.05 22.68
C MET A 170 -17.52 7.83 24.10
N ARG A 171 -18.07 6.83 24.82
CA ARG A 171 -17.63 6.51 26.16
C ARG A 171 -16.14 6.21 26.23
N TRP A 172 -15.61 5.35 25.36
CA TRP A 172 -14.19 5.04 25.32
C TRP A 172 -13.32 6.24 24.94
N LEU A 173 -13.78 7.09 24.02
CA LEU A 173 -13.07 8.31 23.65
C LEU A 173 -13.05 9.34 24.80
N ASP A 174 -14.06 9.35 25.68
CA ASP A 174 -14.09 10.17 26.88
C ASP A 174 -13.18 9.62 28.00
N GLU A 175 -13.09 8.28 28.14
CA GLU A 175 -12.29 7.58 29.16
C GLU A 175 -10.79 7.49 28.85
N LEU A 176 -10.42 7.43 27.57
CA LEU A 176 -9.04 7.27 27.12
C LEU A 176 -8.29 8.61 27.06
N ASP A 177 -6.99 8.57 27.31
CA ASP A 177 -6.08 9.68 27.01
C ASP A 177 -5.90 9.86 25.49
N GLU A 178 -5.15 10.88 25.10
CA GLU A 178 -4.92 11.23 23.70
C GLU A 178 -4.31 10.05 22.89
N THR A 179 -3.30 9.37 23.46
CA THR A 179 -2.63 8.23 22.83
C THR A 179 -3.56 7.02 22.72
N GLY A 180 -4.36 6.76 23.78
CA GLY A 180 -5.37 5.72 23.77
C GLY A 180 -6.48 5.95 22.75
N ARG A 181 -6.96 7.21 22.64
CA ARG A 181 -7.92 7.63 21.61
C ARG A 181 -7.38 7.39 20.22
N TRP A 182 -6.16 7.84 19.96
CA TRP A 182 -5.49 7.65 18.69
C TRP A 182 -5.39 6.16 18.32
N ALA A 183 -4.96 5.31 19.26
CA ALA A 183 -4.85 3.87 19.03
C ALA A 183 -6.21 3.21 18.77
N LEU A 184 -7.26 3.58 19.51
CA LEU A 184 -8.63 3.12 19.26
C LEU A 184 -9.11 3.50 17.88
N LEU A 185 -8.89 4.75 17.48
CA LEU A 185 -9.29 5.26 16.17
C LEU A 185 -8.50 4.62 15.02
N LYS A 186 -7.22 4.28 15.22
CA LYS A 186 -6.44 3.49 14.26
C LYS A 186 -7.03 2.09 14.07
N LEU A 187 -7.50 1.42 15.13
CA LEU A 187 -8.20 0.14 15.01
C LEU A 187 -9.48 0.27 14.19
N VAL A 188 -10.31 1.27 14.47
CA VAL A 188 -11.60 1.50 13.79
C VAL A 188 -11.41 1.87 12.32
N THR A 189 -10.42 2.68 11.99
CA THR A 189 -10.15 3.11 10.61
C THR A 189 -9.41 2.04 9.78
N GLY A 190 -8.81 1.04 10.44
CA GLY A 190 -8.03 -0.02 9.79
C GLY A 190 -6.68 0.43 9.22
N GLY A 191 -6.32 1.70 9.38
CA GLY A 191 -5.12 2.30 8.82
C GLY A 191 -4.02 2.51 9.86
N MET A 192 -3.29 1.45 10.27
CA MET A 192 -2.23 1.61 11.28
C MET A 192 -1.17 2.63 10.86
N ARG A 193 -0.61 2.53 9.65
CA ARG A 193 0.39 3.45 9.06
C ARG A 193 1.57 3.82 9.99
N ILE A 194 2.00 2.88 10.82
CA ILE A 194 3.11 3.02 11.77
C ILE A 194 4.44 2.46 11.24
N GLY A 195 4.51 2.18 9.94
CA GLY A 195 5.71 1.64 9.30
C GLY A 195 6.05 0.20 9.74
N VAL A 196 5.04 -0.59 10.12
CA VAL A 196 5.14 -2.02 10.42
C VAL A 196 4.39 -2.79 9.33
N SER A 197 5.08 -3.70 8.66
CA SER A 197 4.44 -4.64 7.73
C SER A 197 3.94 -5.88 8.48
N ALA A 198 2.94 -6.57 7.93
CA ALA A 198 2.46 -7.84 8.48
C ALA A 198 3.62 -8.85 8.67
N ARG A 199 4.55 -8.91 7.71
CA ARG A 199 5.74 -9.76 7.81
C ARG A 199 6.63 -9.39 8.99
N LEU A 200 6.85 -8.10 9.27
CA LEU A 200 7.65 -7.67 10.42
C LEU A 200 6.98 -8.07 11.74
N ALA A 201 5.65 -7.93 11.85
CA ALA A 201 4.90 -8.35 13.02
C ALA A 201 4.99 -9.88 13.24
N LYS A 202 4.86 -10.69 12.19
CA LYS A 202 5.04 -12.14 12.25
C LYS A 202 6.49 -12.54 12.61
N THR A 203 7.48 -11.84 12.05
CA THR A 203 8.91 -12.05 12.42
C THR A 203 9.12 -11.75 13.90
N ALA A 204 8.48 -10.71 14.45
CA ALA A 204 8.58 -10.37 15.87
C ALA A 204 7.89 -11.43 16.76
N ALA A 205 6.80 -12.03 16.31
CA ALA A 205 6.17 -13.15 16.98
C ALA A 205 7.09 -14.39 16.99
N ALA A 206 7.68 -14.75 15.85
CA ALA A 206 8.64 -15.84 15.73
C ALA A 206 9.85 -15.66 16.69
N ALA A 207 10.39 -14.44 16.78
CA ALA A 207 11.50 -14.09 17.66
C ALA A 207 11.17 -14.20 19.15
N LEU A 208 9.89 -14.28 19.54
CA LEU A 208 9.49 -14.52 20.92
C LEU A 208 9.92 -15.91 21.42
N GLY A 209 9.81 -16.92 20.55
CA GLY A 209 10.12 -18.32 20.84
C GLY A 209 11.37 -18.84 20.15
N ASP A 210 12.20 -17.94 19.58
CA ASP A 210 13.39 -18.31 18.79
C ASP A 210 13.05 -19.32 17.66
N LYS A 211 11.90 -19.09 17.01
CA LYS A 211 11.42 -19.90 15.87
C LYS A 211 11.72 -19.22 14.54
N ASP A 212 11.75 -20.01 13.46
CA ASP A 212 11.89 -19.44 12.14
C ASP A 212 10.61 -18.65 11.76
N ALA A 213 10.79 -17.43 11.30
CA ALA A 213 9.70 -16.60 10.78
C ALA A 213 9.00 -17.24 9.58
N HIS A 214 9.69 -18.12 8.85
CA HIS A 214 9.13 -18.87 7.75
C HIS A 214 8.06 -19.87 8.22
N ASP A 215 8.30 -20.55 9.34
CA ASP A 215 7.31 -21.46 9.94
C ASP A 215 6.02 -20.74 10.30
N VAL A 216 6.13 -19.51 10.87
CA VAL A 216 4.96 -18.69 11.16
C VAL A 216 4.21 -18.29 9.89
N GLU A 217 4.93 -17.94 8.82
CA GLU A 217 4.31 -17.60 7.53
C GLU A 217 3.57 -18.80 6.92
N LEU A 218 4.11 -20.00 7.01
CA LEU A 218 3.49 -21.22 6.46
C LEU A 218 2.19 -21.61 7.15
N MET A 219 2.13 -21.49 8.47
CA MET A 219 0.91 -21.84 9.22
C MET A 219 -0.11 -20.70 9.25
N TRP A 220 0.29 -19.46 8.90
CA TRP A 220 -0.52 -18.26 9.05
C TRP A 220 -1.93 -18.35 8.44
N PRO A 221 -2.14 -18.92 7.24
CA PRO A 221 -3.47 -19.01 6.62
C PRO A 221 -4.47 -19.84 7.42
N GLY A 222 -3.99 -20.83 8.20
CA GLY A 222 -4.83 -21.66 9.06
C GLY A 222 -5.10 -21.08 10.45
N LEU A 223 -4.53 -19.91 10.78
CA LEU A 223 -4.65 -19.28 12.09
C LEU A 223 -5.69 -18.17 12.11
N ALA A 224 -6.41 -18.08 13.22
CA ALA A 224 -7.41 -17.03 13.45
C ALA A 224 -7.10 -16.25 14.75
N PRO A 225 -7.38 -14.93 14.79
CA PRO A 225 -7.27 -14.17 16.03
C PRO A 225 -8.17 -14.73 17.14
N PRO A 226 -7.67 -14.85 18.37
CA PRO A 226 -6.51 -14.17 18.94
C PRO A 226 -5.17 -14.92 18.87
N TYR A 227 -5.00 -15.91 18.00
CA TYR A 227 -3.75 -16.65 17.79
C TYR A 227 -3.16 -17.33 19.03
N SER A 228 -4.00 -17.80 19.95
CA SER A 228 -3.56 -18.40 21.20
C SER A 228 -2.71 -19.66 20.97
N GLU A 229 -3.07 -20.48 19.96
CA GLU A 229 -2.31 -21.67 19.58
C GLU A 229 -0.91 -21.33 19.07
N LEU A 230 -0.80 -20.26 18.26
CA LEU A 230 0.48 -19.75 17.78
C LEU A 230 1.39 -19.37 18.96
N PHE A 231 0.89 -18.56 19.91
CA PHE A 231 1.67 -18.16 21.08
C PHE A 231 2.03 -19.33 21.99
N ALA A 232 1.13 -20.30 22.17
CA ALA A 232 1.41 -21.51 22.91
C ALA A 232 2.57 -22.31 22.29
N TRP A 233 2.58 -22.47 20.97
CA TRP A 233 3.67 -23.12 20.25
C TRP A 233 4.98 -22.31 20.32
N LEU A 234 4.93 -20.99 20.10
CA LEU A 234 6.11 -20.13 20.18
C LEU A 234 6.79 -20.21 21.56
N GLU A 235 6.03 -20.36 22.62
CA GLU A 235 6.52 -20.50 24.00
C GLU A 235 6.83 -21.95 24.40
N GLY A 236 6.72 -22.91 23.46
CA GLY A 236 7.00 -24.33 23.74
C GLY A 236 5.97 -25.02 24.62
N ARG A 237 4.74 -24.46 24.78
CA ARG A 237 3.64 -25.00 25.56
C ARG A 237 2.69 -25.91 24.77
N ALA A 238 2.80 -25.90 23.45
CA ALA A 238 2.02 -26.73 22.53
C ALA A 238 2.83 -27.08 21.30
N ASP A 239 2.37 -28.09 20.57
CA ASP A 239 2.91 -28.47 19.26
C ASP A 239 2.65 -27.40 18.21
N LYS A 240 3.40 -27.49 17.09
CA LYS A 240 3.24 -26.59 15.95
C LYS A 240 1.82 -26.72 15.37
N PRO A 241 1.06 -25.61 15.27
CA PRO A 241 -0.27 -25.65 14.66
C PRO A 241 -0.23 -26.19 13.22
N VAL A 242 -1.13 -27.07 12.90
CA VAL A 242 -1.26 -27.65 11.55
C VAL A 242 -2.24 -26.81 10.76
N ASN A 243 -1.87 -26.46 9.53
CA ASN A 243 -2.79 -25.79 8.63
C ASN A 243 -3.69 -26.83 7.96
N LEU A 244 -4.96 -26.88 8.33
CA LEU A 244 -5.97 -27.79 7.78
C LEU A 244 -6.73 -27.19 6.58
N ASP A 245 -6.35 -26.02 6.09
CA ASP A 245 -6.96 -25.42 4.91
C ASP A 245 -6.61 -26.25 3.67
N PRO A 246 -7.60 -26.79 2.92
CA PRO A 246 -7.33 -27.58 1.73
C PRO A 246 -6.70 -26.78 0.58
N ALA A 247 -6.82 -25.46 0.59
CA ALA A 247 -6.27 -24.57 -0.44
C ALA A 247 -5.45 -23.41 0.21
N PRO A 248 -4.35 -23.70 0.93
CA PRO A 248 -3.63 -22.71 1.72
C PRO A 248 -2.77 -21.79 0.85
N PHE A 249 -2.73 -20.51 1.20
CA PHE A 249 -1.76 -19.57 0.64
C PHE A 249 -0.32 -19.97 1.00
N ARG A 250 0.59 -19.85 0.05
CA ARG A 250 2.02 -20.03 0.26
C ARG A 250 2.72 -18.67 0.14
N PRO A 251 3.51 -18.24 1.14
CA PRO A 251 4.22 -16.96 1.10
C PRO A 251 5.06 -16.79 -0.16
N VAL A 252 4.87 -15.66 -0.86
CA VAL A 252 5.43 -15.48 -2.20
C VAL A 252 6.92 -15.10 -2.19
N MET A 253 7.63 -15.61 -3.18
CA MET A 253 8.98 -15.17 -3.53
C MET A 253 8.91 -13.88 -4.37
N LEU A 254 9.81 -12.94 -4.11
CA LEU A 254 9.86 -11.63 -4.76
C LEU A 254 11.20 -11.41 -5.47
N ALA A 255 11.15 -10.73 -6.61
CA ALA A 255 12.33 -10.37 -7.39
C ALA A 255 12.99 -9.07 -6.92
N HIS A 256 14.32 -9.00 -7.01
CA HIS A 256 15.06 -7.74 -6.96
C HIS A 256 14.91 -6.96 -8.27
N ALA A 257 15.01 -5.63 -8.21
CA ALA A 257 15.27 -4.88 -9.43
C ALA A 257 16.72 -5.16 -9.86
N ILE A 258 16.95 -5.31 -11.16
CA ILE A 258 18.30 -5.42 -11.70
C ILE A 258 18.77 -4.01 -12.08
N GLU A 259 20.02 -3.72 -11.79
CA GLU A 259 20.70 -2.49 -12.15
C GLU A 259 21.86 -2.81 -13.11
N ASP A 260 22.32 -1.81 -13.87
CA ASP A 260 23.35 -2.04 -14.91
C ASP A 260 24.64 -2.69 -14.37
N GLY A 261 25.00 -2.36 -13.14
CA GLY A 261 26.17 -2.96 -12.46
C GLY A 261 26.02 -4.44 -12.11
N ASP A 262 24.79 -4.96 -11.99
CA ASP A 262 24.54 -6.36 -11.63
C ASP A 262 24.96 -7.31 -12.76
N PHE A 263 24.81 -6.90 -14.02
CA PHE A 263 25.13 -7.75 -15.18
C PHE A 263 26.58 -8.20 -15.25
N ALA A 264 27.50 -7.42 -14.68
CA ALA A 264 28.92 -7.77 -14.60
C ALA A 264 29.19 -9.00 -13.71
N HIS A 265 28.24 -9.35 -12.84
CA HIS A 265 28.37 -10.42 -11.85
C HIS A 265 27.40 -11.57 -12.07
N LEU A 266 26.54 -11.49 -13.09
CA LEU A 266 25.56 -12.51 -13.42
C LEU A 266 25.97 -13.28 -14.68
N ASP A 267 25.91 -14.61 -14.61
CA ASP A 267 26.11 -15.48 -15.77
C ASP A 267 24.75 -15.78 -16.42
N PRO A 268 24.53 -15.40 -17.69
CA PRO A 268 23.26 -15.61 -18.38
C PRO A 268 22.84 -17.09 -18.43
N THR A 269 23.77 -18.03 -18.45
CA THR A 269 23.47 -19.47 -18.51
C THR A 269 22.75 -20.00 -17.27
N HIS A 270 22.89 -19.33 -16.15
CA HIS A 270 22.24 -19.70 -14.89
C HIS A 270 20.78 -19.27 -14.78
N TYR A 271 20.25 -18.53 -15.76
CA TYR A 271 18.90 -17.96 -15.68
C TYR A 271 18.00 -18.44 -16.80
N ILE A 272 16.71 -18.47 -16.50
CA ILE A 272 15.61 -18.55 -17.46
C ILE A 272 14.97 -17.16 -17.49
N ALA A 273 14.71 -16.64 -18.68
CA ALA A 273 14.02 -15.37 -18.88
C ALA A 273 12.56 -15.61 -19.27
N GLU A 274 11.67 -14.81 -18.70
CA GLU A 274 10.24 -14.78 -19.00
C GLU A 274 9.77 -13.34 -19.14
N TRP A 275 8.63 -13.11 -19.80
CA TRP A 275 8.02 -11.79 -19.85
C TRP A 275 7.50 -11.36 -18.48
N LYS A 276 7.73 -10.11 -18.13
CA LYS A 276 7.11 -9.49 -16.98
C LYS A 276 5.79 -8.87 -17.41
N TRP A 277 4.72 -9.60 -17.21
CA TRP A 277 3.37 -9.20 -17.55
C TRP A 277 2.87 -8.04 -16.67
N ASP A 278 2.09 -7.15 -17.25
CA ASP A 278 1.43 -6.06 -16.52
C ASP A 278 0.01 -6.46 -16.12
N GLY A 279 -0.10 -7.26 -15.09
CA GLY A 279 -1.34 -7.80 -14.57
C GLY A 279 -1.43 -7.74 -13.05
N ILE A 280 -2.11 -8.71 -12.46
CA ILE A 280 -2.18 -8.90 -11.01
C ILE A 280 -1.59 -10.27 -10.69
N ARG A 281 -0.45 -10.26 -10.00
CA ARG A 281 0.11 -11.51 -9.49
C ARG A 281 -0.83 -12.16 -8.51
N VAL A 282 -1.14 -13.41 -8.76
CA VAL A 282 -1.97 -14.23 -7.88
C VAL A 282 -1.33 -15.59 -7.64
N GLN A 283 -1.75 -16.20 -6.54
CA GLN A 283 -1.58 -17.60 -6.30
C GLN A 283 -2.94 -18.25 -6.40
N ALA A 284 -3.12 -19.10 -7.43
CA ALA A 284 -4.32 -19.91 -7.65
C ALA A 284 -4.10 -21.27 -6.99
N VAL A 285 -4.86 -21.55 -5.95
CA VAL A 285 -4.69 -22.76 -5.12
C VAL A 285 -5.97 -23.56 -5.11
N SER A 286 -5.84 -24.85 -5.28
CA SER A 286 -6.94 -25.82 -5.18
C SER A 286 -6.51 -27.06 -4.42
N GLY A 287 -7.45 -27.61 -3.67
CA GLY A 287 -7.26 -28.83 -2.88
C GLY A 287 -8.59 -29.48 -2.55
N ARG A 288 -8.57 -30.66 -1.96
CA ARG A 288 -9.78 -31.37 -1.53
C ARG A 288 -9.97 -31.21 -0.03
N ASP A 289 -11.19 -30.89 0.39
CA ASP A 289 -11.58 -30.96 1.79
C ASP A 289 -11.75 -32.43 2.27
N ASP A 290 -12.03 -32.58 3.56
CA ASP A 290 -12.23 -33.91 4.19
C ASP A 290 -13.36 -34.73 3.56
N ASN A 291 -14.29 -34.08 2.85
CA ASN A 291 -15.39 -34.73 2.12
C ASN A 291 -15.02 -35.03 0.65
N GLY A 292 -13.79 -34.73 0.23
CA GLY A 292 -13.32 -34.88 -1.14
C GLY A 292 -13.80 -33.78 -2.09
N THR A 293 -14.48 -32.73 -1.59
CA THR A 293 -14.97 -31.63 -2.40
C THR A 293 -13.81 -30.73 -2.78
N MET A 294 -13.75 -30.32 -4.05
CA MET A 294 -12.73 -29.39 -4.52
C MET A 294 -12.97 -27.97 -3.97
N VAL A 295 -12.00 -27.44 -3.25
CA VAL A 295 -11.94 -26.06 -2.78
C VAL A 295 -10.89 -25.32 -3.61
N ALA A 296 -11.28 -24.21 -4.22
CA ALA A 296 -10.37 -23.37 -5.00
C ALA A 296 -10.38 -21.93 -4.47
N ARG A 297 -9.22 -21.31 -4.41
CA ARG A 297 -9.03 -19.92 -3.95
C ARG A 297 -8.02 -19.19 -4.79
N LEU A 298 -8.18 -17.88 -4.84
CA LEU A 298 -7.24 -16.95 -5.44
C LEU A 298 -6.72 -16.00 -4.39
N TYR A 299 -5.42 -15.98 -4.21
CA TYR A 299 -4.77 -15.10 -3.26
C TYR A 299 -3.97 -14.02 -3.98
N SER A 300 -4.09 -12.79 -3.50
CA SER A 300 -3.24 -11.69 -3.95
C SER A 300 -1.78 -11.92 -3.52
N ARG A 301 -0.88 -11.11 -4.06
CA ARG A 301 0.55 -11.10 -3.68
C ARG A 301 0.78 -10.96 -2.17
N SER A 302 -0.14 -10.34 -1.44
CA SER A 302 -0.06 -10.15 0.02
C SER A 302 -0.71 -11.29 0.82
N GLY A 303 -1.32 -12.26 0.16
CA GLY A 303 -2.04 -13.37 0.80
C GLY A 303 -3.49 -13.03 1.16
N GLU A 304 -4.04 -11.96 0.62
CA GLU A 304 -5.45 -11.62 0.74
C GLU A 304 -6.28 -12.51 -0.19
N ASP A 305 -7.35 -13.10 0.32
CA ASP A 305 -8.30 -13.87 -0.50
C ASP A 305 -9.13 -12.92 -1.38
N ILE A 306 -8.90 -13.00 -2.68
CA ILE A 306 -9.57 -12.20 -3.72
C ILE A 306 -10.54 -13.02 -4.58
N THR A 307 -10.82 -14.24 -4.18
CA THR A 307 -11.66 -15.20 -4.90
C THR A 307 -12.98 -14.61 -5.36
N ALA A 308 -13.65 -13.84 -4.49
CA ALA A 308 -14.94 -13.22 -4.79
C ALA A 308 -14.92 -12.22 -5.96
N SER A 309 -13.75 -11.67 -6.30
CA SER A 309 -13.58 -10.75 -7.43
C SER A 309 -13.40 -11.47 -8.78
N PHE A 310 -13.07 -12.76 -8.76
CA PHE A 310 -12.72 -13.53 -9.95
C PHE A 310 -13.38 -14.93 -9.98
N PRO A 311 -14.71 -15.02 -9.77
CA PRO A 311 -15.40 -16.32 -9.66
C PRO A 311 -15.38 -17.13 -10.97
N ASP A 312 -15.15 -16.49 -12.09
CA ASP A 312 -15.11 -17.09 -13.42
C ASP A 312 -13.85 -17.95 -13.68
N LEU A 313 -12.78 -17.79 -12.88
CA LEU A 313 -11.58 -18.62 -12.98
C LEU A 313 -11.67 -19.91 -12.13
N LEU A 314 -12.47 -19.91 -11.08
CA LEU A 314 -12.51 -21.05 -10.15
C LEU A 314 -12.85 -22.40 -10.81
N PRO A 315 -13.80 -22.49 -11.78
CA PRO A 315 -14.09 -23.74 -12.45
C PRO A 315 -12.93 -24.33 -13.24
N SER A 316 -11.91 -23.52 -13.56
CA SER A 316 -10.70 -23.94 -14.27
C SER A 316 -9.69 -24.64 -13.34
N LEU A 317 -9.80 -24.45 -12.02
CA LEU A 317 -8.89 -25.02 -11.02
C LEU A 317 -9.38 -26.41 -10.56
N ARG A 318 -9.35 -27.38 -11.46
CA ARG A 318 -9.95 -28.71 -11.28
C ARG A 318 -9.00 -29.76 -10.68
N LEU A 319 -7.71 -29.50 -10.69
CA LEU A 319 -6.69 -30.37 -10.13
C LEU A 319 -6.14 -29.78 -8.83
N PRO A 320 -5.93 -30.59 -7.78
CA PRO A 320 -5.26 -30.09 -6.59
C PRO A 320 -3.85 -29.57 -6.93
N GLY A 321 -3.55 -28.34 -6.52
CA GLY A 321 -2.25 -27.73 -6.80
C GLY A 321 -2.20 -26.26 -6.41
N ALA A 322 -1.03 -25.66 -6.58
CA ALA A 322 -0.79 -24.25 -6.31
C ALA A 322 0.04 -23.60 -7.42
N ILE A 323 -0.62 -22.78 -8.21
CA ILE A 323 -0.01 -22.05 -9.35
C ILE A 323 0.29 -20.62 -8.92
N ASP A 324 1.51 -20.17 -9.17
CA ASP A 324 1.86 -18.74 -9.13
C ASP A 324 1.79 -18.19 -10.56
N GLY A 325 1.00 -17.17 -10.79
CA GLY A 325 0.72 -16.64 -12.12
C GLY A 325 0.26 -15.19 -12.11
N GLU A 326 0.06 -14.66 -13.31
CA GLU A 326 -0.47 -13.32 -13.52
C GLU A 326 -1.91 -13.40 -14.01
N LEU A 327 -2.85 -12.73 -13.31
CA LEU A 327 -4.20 -12.49 -13.81
C LEU A 327 -4.18 -11.40 -14.86
N LEU A 328 -4.81 -11.70 -15.98
CA LEU A 328 -4.94 -10.84 -17.14
C LEU A 328 -6.40 -10.81 -17.59
N VAL A 329 -6.79 -9.86 -18.41
CA VAL A 329 -8.03 -9.92 -19.20
C VAL A 329 -7.66 -10.30 -20.61
N LEU A 330 -8.21 -11.39 -21.12
CA LEU A 330 -7.99 -11.86 -22.49
C LEU A 330 -9.27 -11.67 -23.31
N ARG A 331 -9.21 -10.88 -24.39
CA ARG A 331 -10.31 -10.70 -25.34
C ARG A 331 -9.82 -11.00 -26.74
N GLU A 332 -10.57 -11.80 -27.47
CA GLU A 332 -10.24 -12.14 -28.87
C GLU A 332 -8.80 -12.64 -29.04
N GLY A 333 -8.32 -13.42 -28.07
CA GLY A 333 -6.96 -13.97 -28.06
C GLY A 333 -5.87 -12.95 -27.66
N ARG A 334 -6.20 -11.70 -27.26
CA ARG A 334 -5.23 -10.65 -26.92
C ARG A 334 -5.34 -10.22 -25.47
N VAL A 335 -4.20 -10.05 -24.82
CA VAL A 335 -4.12 -9.51 -23.46
C VAL A 335 -4.45 -8.02 -23.49
N GLN A 336 -5.39 -7.63 -22.64
CA GLN A 336 -5.79 -6.23 -22.49
C GLN A 336 -4.90 -5.51 -21.48
N SER A 337 -4.83 -4.18 -21.58
CA SER A 337 -4.07 -3.35 -20.66
C SER A 337 -4.54 -3.51 -19.22
N PHE A 338 -3.66 -3.23 -18.26
CA PHE A 338 -3.97 -3.25 -16.82
C PHE A 338 -5.18 -2.37 -16.44
N ASN A 339 -5.42 -1.25 -17.14
CA ASN A 339 -6.59 -0.39 -16.92
C ASN A 339 -7.92 -1.13 -17.15
N VAL A 340 -7.95 -2.05 -18.10
CA VAL A 340 -9.11 -2.92 -18.37
C VAL A 340 -9.28 -3.92 -17.21
N LEU A 341 -8.20 -4.53 -16.75
CA LEU A 341 -8.22 -5.45 -15.61
C LEU A 341 -8.68 -4.77 -14.31
N GLN A 342 -8.35 -3.49 -14.10
CA GLN A 342 -8.80 -2.72 -12.93
C GLN A 342 -10.32 -2.67 -12.77
N GLN A 343 -11.09 -2.83 -13.86
CA GLN A 343 -12.55 -2.87 -13.77
C GLN A 343 -13.08 -4.05 -12.96
N ARG A 344 -12.27 -5.10 -12.81
CA ARG A 344 -12.57 -6.29 -11.99
C ARG A 344 -12.15 -6.15 -10.52
N LEU A 345 -11.21 -5.24 -10.21
CA LEU A 345 -10.67 -5.08 -8.86
C LEU A 345 -11.69 -4.50 -7.87
N ASN A 346 -11.58 -4.93 -6.61
CA ASN A 346 -12.37 -4.41 -5.48
C ASN A 346 -13.89 -4.51 -5.65
N ARG A 347 -14.37 -5.42 -6.51
CA ARG A 347 -15.81 -5.65 -6.70
C ARG A 347 -16.32 -6.59 -5.61
N LYS A 348 -17.26 -6.14 -4.82
CA LYS A 348 -17.94 -6.97 -3.80
C LYS A 348 -18.91 -8.00 -4.40
N SER A 349 -19.40 -7.72 -5.61
CA SER A 349 -20.24 -8.63 -6.39
C SER A 349 -19.84 -8.54 -7.86
N VAL A 350 -19.76 -9.69 -8.52
CA VAL A 350 -19.40 -9.81 -9.92
C VAL A 350 -20.62 -10.31 -10.68
N THR A 351 -21.09 -9.51 -11.65
CA THR A 351 -22.24 -9.86 -12.49
C THR A 351 -21.80 -10.66 -13.72
N SER A 352 -22.71 -11.46 -14.30
CA SER A 352 -22.45 -12.20 -15.56
C SER A 352 -22.03 -11.27 -16.71
N LYS A 353 -22.53 -10.04 -16.73
CA LYS A 353 -22.09 -9.02 -17.70
C LYS A 353 -20.62 -8.67 -17.49
N LEU A 354 -20.22 -8.43 -16.24
CA LEU A 354 -18.84 -8.07 -15.92
C LEU A 354 -17.85 -9.19 -16.27
N THR A 355 -18.21 -10.46 -16.04
CA THR A 355 -17.36 -11.60 -16.41
C THR A 355 -17.26 -11.78 -17.93
N LYS A 356 -18.32 -11.46 -18.67
CA LYS A 356 -18.31 -11.48 -20.14
C LYS A 356 -17.52 -10.34 -20.73
N ASP A 357 -17.69 -9.12 -20.21
CA ASP A 357 -17.02 -7.93 -20.71
C ASP A 357 -15.51 -7.92 -20.37
N TYR A 358 -15.12 -8.57 -19.27
CA TYR A 358 -13.76 -8.63 -18.75
C TYR A 358 -13.39 -10.07 -18.35
N PRO A 359 -13.31 -11.01 -19.30
CA PRO A 359 -13.00 -12.41 -19.03
C PRO A 359 -11.58 -12.53 -18.47
N ILE A 360 -11.47 -13.22 -17.33
CA ILE A 360 -10.19 -13.42 -16.64
C ILE A 360 -9.47 -14.62 -17.21
N HIS A 361 -8.16 -14.45 -17.33
CA HIS A 361 -7.19 -15.44 -17.77
C HIS A 361 -6.03 -15.51 -16.77
N LEU A 362 -5.49 -16.68 -16.50
CA LEU A 362 -4.33 -16.92 -15.66
C LEU A 362 -3.15 -17.34 -16.53
N ARG A 363 -2.10 -16.54 -16.58
CA ARG A 363 -0.83 -16.89 -17.22
C ARG A 363 0.15 -17.40 -16.17
N ALA A 364 0.32 -18.71 -16.14
CA ALA A 364 1.08 -19.42 -15.13
C ALA A 364 2.60 -19.34 -15.37
N TYR A 365 3.40 -19.14 -14.32
CA TYR A 365 4.86 -19.09 -14.43
C TYR A 365 5.63 -19.85 -13.35
N ASP A 366 4.95 -20.40 -12.32
CA ASP A 366 5.56 -21.30 -11.34
C ASP A 366 4.52 -22.26 -10.76
N LEU A 367 4.93 -23.46 -10.36
CA LEU A 367 4.11 -24.45 -9.68
C LEU A 367 4.69 -24.71 -8.29
N LEU A 368 3.92 -24.43 -7.26
CA LEU A 368 4.35 -24.53 -5.87
C LEU A 368 3.90 -25.81 -5.18
N GLY A 369 2.96 -26.52 -5.81
CA GLY A 369 2.46 -27.81 -5.34
C GLY A 369 1.63 -28.49 -6.41
N ASP A 370 1.71 -29.81 -6.50
CA ASP A 370 0.88 -30.69 -7.32
C ASP A 370 0.27 -31.80 -6.44
N GLY A 371 -1.04 -31.77 -6.27
CA GLY A 371 -1.69 -32.63 -5.31
C GLY A 371 -1.21 -32.39 -3.89
N GLU A 372 -0.69 -33.42 -3.22
CA GLU A 372 -0.16 -33.34 -1.85
C GLU A 372 1.34 -32.95 -1.81
N ASN A 373 2.00 -32.86 -2.95
CA ASN A 373 3.44 -32.60 -3.00
C ASN A 373 3.70 -31.09 -2.91
N ASP A 374 4.57 -30.71 -1.99
CA ASP A 374 5.14 -29.37 -1.92
C ASP A 374 6.38 -29.30 -2.82
N LEU A 375 6.34 -28.49 -3.87
CA LEU A 375 7.39 -28.39 -4.87
C LEU A 375 8.38 -27.25 -4.60
N ARG A 376 8.18 -26.45 -3.58
CA ARG A 376 8.93 -25.19 -3.37
C ARG A 376 10.42 -25.39 -3.14
N GLU A 377 10.84 -26.52 -2.61
CA GLU A 377 12.25 -26.86 -2.40
C GLU A 377 12.97 -27.32 -3.68
N LEU A 378 12.22 -27.69 -4.71
CA LEU A 378 12.78 -28.10 -5.98
C LEU A 378 13.40 -26.92 -6.74
N PRO A 379 14.38 -27.14 -7.61
CA PRO A 379 14.90 -26.15 -8.55
C PRO A 379 13.78 -25.56 -9.42
N PHE A 380 13.88 -24.27 -9.77
CA PHE A 380 12.90 -23.61 -10.63
C PHE A 380 12.71 -24.33 -11.96
N GLU A 381 13.76 -24.83 -12.58
CA GLU A 381 13.72 -25.54 -13.85
C GLU A 381 12.86 -26.83 -13.76
N GLU A 382 12.94 -27.55 -12.64
CA GLU A 382 12.10 -28.74 -12.41
C GLU A 382 10.66 -28.34 -12.16
N ARG A 383 10.39 -27.31 -11.34
CA ARG A 383 9.04 -26.79 -11.12
C ARG A 383 8.39 -26.30 -12.41
N ARG A 384 9.20 -25.69 -13.30
CA ARG A 384 8.73 -25.24 -14.62
C ARG A 384 8.30 -26.41 -15.49
N THR A 385 9.11 -27.46 -15.57
CA THR A 385 8.76 -28.67 -16.31
C THR A 385 7.46 -29.30 -15.79
N ARG A 386 7.30 -29.37 -14.48
CA ARG A 386 6.06 -29.87 -13.86
C ARG A 386 4.86 -28.95 -14.14
N LEU A 387 5.07 -27.63 -14.16
CA LEU A 387 4.02 -26.68 -14.52
C LEU A 387 3.50 -26.90 -15.93
N GLU A 388 4.37 -27.19 -16.90
CA GLU A 388 3.99 -27.48 -18.28
C GLU A 388 3.08 -28.72 -18.37
N VAL A 389 3.42 -29.77 -17.63
CA VAL A 389 2.59 -30.96 -17.53
C VAL A 389 1.26 -30.64 -16.82
N PHE A 390 1.30 -29.90 -15.73
CA PHE A 390 0.11 -29.57 -14.92
C PHE A 390 -0.89 -28.72 -15.70
N VAL A 391 -0.44 -27.68 -16.40
CA VAL A 391 -1.29 -26.83 -17.24
C VAL A 391 -1.89 -27.63 -18.41
N LYS A 392 -1.11 -28.51 -19.03
CA LYS A 392 -1.60 -29.42 -20.06
C LYS A 392 -2.68 -30.37 -19.53
N GLN A 393 -2.57 -30.86 -18.31
CA GLN A 393 -3.59 -31.73 -17.68
C GLN A 393 -4.86 -30.95 -17.29
N LEU A 394 -4.72 -29.66 -16.92
CA LEU A 394 -5.89 -28.80 -16.69
C LEU A 394 -6.71 -28.64 -17.97
N ASP A 395 -6.08 -28.56 -19.13
CA ASP A 395 -6.73 -28.44 -20.45
C ASP A 395 -7.87 -27.42 -20.45
N ASP A 396 -7.58 -26.22 -20.00
CA ASP A 396 -8.57 -25.14 -19.84
C ASP A 396 -8.09 -23.88 -20.56
N PRO A 397 -8.88 -23.29 -21.46
CA PRO A 397 -8.47 -22.15 -22.27
C PRO A 397 -8.25 -20.86 -21.45
N ARG A 398 -8.61 -20.86 -20.18
CA ARG A 398 -8.40 -19.72 -19.26
C ARG A 398 -7.06 -19.77 -18.54
N ILE A 399 -6.28 -20.84 -18.72
CA ILE A 399 -4.99 -21.01 -18.08
C ILE A 399 -3.97 -21.38 -19.14
N ASP A 400 -2.96 -20.52 -19.32
CA ASP A 400 -1.82 -20.78 -20.20
C ASP A 400 -0.48 -20.63 -19.47
N LEU A 401 0.61 -20.90 -20.19
CA LEU A 401 1.97 -20.76 -19.69
C LEU A 401 2.55 -19.42 -20.10
N SER A 402 3.22 -18.73 -19.19
CA SER A 402 4.09 -17.61 -19.54
C SER A 402 5.23 -18.13 -20.44
N PRO A 403 5.40 -17.62 -21.67
CA PRO A 403 6.45 -18.09 -22.54
C PRO A 403 7.82 -17.71 -22.01
N THR A 404 8.80 -18.60 -22.20
CA THR A 404 10.22 -18.32 -21.93
C THR A 404 10.85 -17.59 -23.10
N ILE A 405 11.76 -16.66 -22.81
CA ILE A 405 12.50 -15.89 -23.81
C ILE A 405 13.83 -16.61 -24.05
N PRO A 406 14.10 -17.18 -25.23
CA PRO A 406 15.41 -17.74 -25.55
C PRO A 406 16.46 -16.63 -25.66
N PHE A 407 17.60 -16.80 -25.05
CA PHE A 407 18.72 -15.87 -25.11
C PHE A 407 20.05 -16.60 -24.89
N SER A 408 21.11 -16.08 -25.47
CA SER A 408 22.49 -16.56 -25.27
C SER A 408 23.35 -15.57 -24.48
N GLY A 409 22.97 -14.31 -24.47
CA GLY A 409 23.65 -13.26 -23.72
C GLY A 409 22.71 -12.11 -23.35
N TRP A 410 23.22 -11.20 -22.53
CA TRP A 410 22.41 -10.06 -22.04
C TRP A 410 21.97 -9.11 -23.18
N SER A 411 22.74 -9.04 -24.28
CA SER A 411 22.37 -8.25 -25.47
C SER A 411 21.06 -8.69 -26.10
N ASP A 412 20.80 -10.01 -26.13
CA ASP A 412 19.58 -10.57 -26.71
C ASP A 412 18.35 -10.15 -25.88
N LEU A 413 18.49 -10.22 -24.56
CA LEU A 413 17.43 -9.79 -23.64
C LEU A 413 17.25 -8.26 -23.61
N THR A 414 18.32 -7.48 -23.82
CA THR A 414 18.22 -6.03 -23.97
C THR A 414 17.35 -5.68 -25.19
N ALA A 415 17.59 -6.35 -26.31
CA ALA A 415 16.80 -6.15 -27.53
C ALA A 415 15.34 -6.58 -27.34
N ALA A 416 15.12 -7.79 -26.76
CA ALA A 416 13.77 -8.28 -26.49
C ALA A 416 13.00 -7.36 -25.51
N ARG A 417 13.66 -6.84 -24.46
CA ARG A 417 13.06 -5.90 -23.50
C ARG A 417 12.67 -4.57 -24.16
N ALA A 418 13.50 -4.09 -25.08
CA ALA A 418 13.25 -2.83 -25.79
C ALA A 418 12.06 -2.94 -26.76
N ASP A 419 11.98 -4.05 -27.49
CA ASP A 419 10.93 -4.34 -28.46
C ASP A 419 10.36 -5.76 -28.29
N PRO A 420 9.42 -5.96 -27.36
CA PRO A 420 8.81 -7.26 -27.13
C PRO A 420 8.01 -7.78 -28.33
N ALA A 421 7.49 -6.89 -29.20
CA ALA A 421 6.70 -7.27 -30.36
C ALA A 421 7.54 -7.99 -31.42
N SER A 422 8.80 -7.58 -31.60
CA SER A 422 9.74 -8.18 -32.55
C SER A 422 10.50 -9.38 -32.00
N ALA A 423 10.37 -9.65 -30.68
CA ALA A 423 11.04 -10.78 -30.05
C ALA A 423 10.42 -12.12 -30.49
N SER A 424 11.25 -13.10 -30.83
CA SER A 424 10.84 -14.43 -31.31
C SER A 424 10.08 -15.28 -30.28
N ALA A 425 9.88 -14.80 -29.08
CA ALA A 425 9.38 -15.53 -27.93
C ALA A 425 8.01 -15.08 -27.44
N GLY A 426 7.00 -15.08 -28.28
CA GLY A 426 5.61 -15.16 -27.83
C GLY A 426 5.00 -13.97 -27.07
N ALA A 427 5.61 -12.76 -27.11
CA ALA A 427 4.89 -11.55 -26.70
C ALA A 427 3.99 -11.06 -27.84
N GLY A 428 4.48 -11.08 -29.08
CA GLY A 428 3.70 -10.78 -30.27
C GLY A 428 2.69 -9.64 -30.10
N ASP A 429 1.43 -9.96 -30.28
CA ASP A 429 0.31 -9.03 -30.14
C ASP A 429 0.06 -8.56 -28.70
N ASP A 430 0.66 -9.24 -27.70
CA ASP A 430 0.54 -8.91 -26.27
C ASP A 430 1.66 -7.99 -25.78
N ALA A 431 2.53 -7.47 -26.65
CA ALA A 431 3.69 -6.66 -26.29
C ALA A 431 3.36 -5.43 -25.42
N ASP A 432 2.19 -4.84 -25.60
CA ASP A 432 1.71 -3.70 -24.80
C ASP A 432 1.37 -4.07 -23.35
N ALA A 433 1.13 -5.35 -23.08
CA ALA A 433 0.88 -5.88 -21.73
C ALA A 433 2.17 -6.36 -21.05
N VAL A 434 3.35 -6.12 -21.66
CA VAL A 434 4.65 -6.48 -21.11
C VAL A 434 5.34 -5.26 -20.53
N GLU A 435 5.66 -5.29 -19.24
CA GLU A 435 6.39 -4.21 -18.57
C GLU A 435 7.91 -4.49 -18.43
N GLY A 436 8.41 -5.57 -19.02
CA GLY A 436 9.82 -5.92 -18.99
C GLY A 436 10.09 -7.43 -19.01
N VAL A 437 11.20 -7.84 -18.41
CA VAL A 437 11.68 -9.22 -18.33
C VAL A 437 11.85 -9.64 -16.87
N MET A 438 11.53 -10.89 -16.58
CA MET A 438 11.87 -11.59 -15.33
C MET A 438 13.01 -12.56 -15.59
N LEU A 439 14.05 -12.51 -14.74
CA LEU A 439 15.12 -13.50 -14.73
C LEU A 439 14.96 -14.37 -13.50
N LYS A 440 14.88 -15.68 -13.69
CA LYS A 440 14.73 -16.65 -12.63
C LYS A 440 15.89 -17.62 -12.69
N ARG A 441 16.61 -17.75 -11.57
CA ARG A 441 17.74 -18.66 -11.50
C ARG A 441 17.25 -20.11 -11.61
N ARG A 442 17.90 -20.92 -12.46
CA ARG A 442 17.46 -22.29 -12.80
C ARG A 442 17.35 -23.20 -11.60
N ASP A 443 18.36 -23.15 -10.73
CA ASP A 443 18.50 -23.99 -9.52
C ASP A 443 17.78 -23.40 -8.29
N ALA A 444 17.05 -22.29 -8.44
CA ALA A 444 16.41 -21.61 -7.31
C ALA A 444 15.28 -22.42 -6.70
N ALA A 445 15.33 -22.69 -5.41
CA ALA A 445 14.18 -23.04 -4.61
C ALA A 445 13.22 -21.83 -4.49
N TYR A 446 11.93 -22.08 -4.25
CA TYR A 446 10.94 -21.01 -4.05
C TYR A 446 10.93 -20.57 -2.59
N LEU A 447 11.65 -19.50 -2.27
CA LEU A 447 11.85 -19.00 -0.92
C LEU A 447 10.99 -17.74 -0.65
N PRO A 448 10.28 -17.65 0.48
CA PRO A 448 9.48 -16.49 0.82
C PRO A 448 10.29 -15.21 0.91
N GLY A 449 9.68 -14.10 0.48
CA GLY A 449 10.29 -12.78 0.54
C GLY A 449 11.18 -12.50 -0.66
N ARG A 450 12.31 -11.85 -0.44
CA ARG A 450 13.20 -11.41 -1.52
C ARG A 450 14.62 -11.98 -1.30
N PRO A 451 14.84 -13.27 -1.61
CA PRO A 451 16.16 -13.87 -1.50
C PRO A 451 17.10 -13.26 -2.54
N LYS A 452 18.34 -12.96 -2.10
CA LYS A 452 19.32 -12.30 -2.96
C LYS A 452 19.75 -13.22 -4.09
N GLY A 453 19.83 -12.69 -5.33
CA GLY A 453 20.42 -13.39 -6.47
C GLY A 453 19.53 -14.46 -7.13
N GLN A 454 18.31 -14.71 -6.61
CA GLN A 454 17.45 -15.78 -7.12
C GLN A 454 16.56 -15.31 -8.28
N TRP A 455 15.80 -14.24 -8.04
CA TRP A 455 14.91 -13.66 -9.03
C TRP A 455 15.20 -12.18 -9.23
N TRP A 456 15.22 -11.76 -10.53
CA TRP A 456 15.41 -10.37 -10.92
C TRP A 456 14.27 -9.92 -11.82
N LYS A 457 13.91 -8.65 -11.72
CA LYS A 457 12.99 -7.97 -12.62
C LYS A 457 13.72 -6.85 -13.33
N TRP A 458 13.67 -6.89 -14.64
CA TRP A 458 14.26 -5.89 -15.53
C TRP A 458 13.14 -5.17 -16.26
N LYS A 459 12.68 -4.08 -15.71
CA LYS A 459 11.59 -3.30 -16.31
C LYS A 459 12.06 -2.57 -17.56
N ARG A 460 11.12 -2.23 -18.46
CA ARG A 460 11.35 -1.31 -19.55
C ARG A 460 11.74 0.05 -18.99
N ASP A 461 12.47 0.84 -19.80
CA ASP A 461 12.83 2.18 -19.39
C ASP A 461 11.57 3.04 -19.28
N PRO A 462 11.46 3.88 -18.25
CA PRO A 462 10.30 4.74 -18.08
C PRO A 462 10.27 5.81 -19.18
N HIS A 463 9.09 6.29 -19.51
CA HIS A 463 8.96 7.55 -20.24
C HIS A 463 9.47 8.69 -19.38
N ILE A 464 10.08 9.68 -20.02
CA ILE A 464 10.64 10.86 -19.36
C ILE A 464 10.05 12.10 -20.01
N ILE A 465 9.64 13.07 -19.20
CA ILE A 465 9.29 14.41 -19.62
C ILE A 465 9.89 15.45 -18.66
N ASP A 466 10.08 16.65 -19.16
CA ASP A 466 10.37 17.84 -18.37
C ASP A 466 9.06 18.58 -18.07
N ALA A 467 8.69 18.71 -16.81
CA ALA A 467 7.45 19.34 -16.37
C ALA A 467 7.71 20.42 -15.31
N VAL A 468 6.89 21.45 -15.27
CA VAL A 468 7.05 22.58 -14.36
C VAL A 468 6.32 22.30 -13.04
N LEU A 469 6.99 22.54 -11.92
CA LEU A 469 6.38 22.50 -10.59
C LEU A 469 5.33 23.60 -10.45
N MET A 470 4.06 23.22 -10.19
CA MET A 470 2.94 24.15 -10.04
C MET A 470 2.48 24.29 -8.59
N TYR A 471 2.31 23.15 -7.92
CA TYR A 471 1.81 23.11 -6.54
C TYR A 471 2.67 22.17 -5.70
N ALA A 472 2.82 22.52 -4.42
CA ALA A 472 3.48 21.69 -3.44
C ALA A 472 2.62 21.56 -2.18
N GLN A 473 2.58 20.38 -1.60
CA GLN A 473 1.88 20.08 -0.37
C GLN A 473 2.84 19.43 0.63
N ARG A 474 2.61 19.65 1.94
CA ARG A 474 3.40 19.00 2.98
C ARG A 474 3.21 17.48 2.93
N GLY A 475 4.29 16.76 3.18
CA GLY A 475 4.26 15.33 3.31
C GLY A 475 3.62 14.86 4.61
N HIS A 476 3.55 13.54 4.76
CA HIS A 476 3.02 12.88 5.96
C HIS A 476 4.13 12.19 6.76
N GLY A 477 3.91 11.99 8.06
CA GLY A 477 4.86 11.32 8.94
C GLY A 477 6.18 12.09 9.04
N LYS A 478 7.31 11.43 8.82
CA LYS A 478 8.65 12.05 8.89
C LYS A 478 8.85 13.25 7.96
N ARG A 479 8.09 13.34 6.88
CA ARG A 479 8.16 14.43 5.91
C ARG A 479 7.12 15.53 6.14
N SER A 480 6.38 15.50 7.26
CA SER A 480 5.36 16.51 7.61
C SER A 480 5.91 17.93 7.74
N SER A 481 7.21 18.08 8.03
CA SER A 481 7.89 19.36 8.11
C SER A 481 8.30 19.93 6.75
N TYR A 482 8.29 19.11 5.69
CA TYR A 482 8.75 19.44 4.35
C TYR A 482 7.63 19.39 3.33
N TYR A 483 7.72 20.21 2.30
CA TYR A 483 6.92 20.03 1.10
C TYR A 483 7.49 18.86 0.30
N SER A 484 6.76 17.77 0.18
CA SER A 484 7.22 16.54 -0.47
C SER A 484 6.18 15.87 -1.38
N ASP A 485 5.04 16.51 -1.59
CA ASP A 485 4.02 16.10 -2.55
C ASP A 485 3.90 17.23 -3.59
N TYR A 486 4.21 16.93 -4.84
CA TYR A 486 4.40 17.90 -5.91
C TYR A 486 3.43 17.65 -7.06
N THR A 487 2.66 18.67 -7.44
CA THR A 487 1.87 18.69 -8.67
C THR A 487 2.66 19.45 -9.74
N PHE A 488 2.82 18.86 -10.90
CA PHE A 488 3.55 19.42 -12.01
C PHE A 488 2.69 19.44 -13.28
N GLY A 489 3.03 20.34 -14.19
CA GLY A 489 2.32 20.57 -15.44
C GLY A 489 3.21 20.72 -16.64
N VAL A 490 2.61 20.64 -17.80
CA VAL A 490 3.22 20.88 -19.10
C VAL A 490 2.48 21.99 -19.84
N TRP A 491 3.11 22.59 -20.82
CA TRP A 491 2.52 23.67 -21.61
C TRP A 491 1.47 23.15 -22.60
N THR A 492 0.43 23.93 -22.80
CA THR A 492 -0.58 23.72 -23.87
C THR A 492 -1.07 25.06 -24.40
N ALA A 493 -1.52 25.08 -25.63
CA ALA A 493 -2.12 26.28 -26.20
C ALA A 493 -3.44 26.61 -25.49
N GLY A 494 -3.64 27.88 -25.16
CA GLY A 494 -4.87 28.43 -24.58
C GLY A 494 -5.33 29.69 -25.32
N ASP A 495 -6.52 30.18 -25.01
CA ASP A 495 -7.15 31.34 -25.70
C ASP A 495 -6.34 32.64 -25.56
N GLY A 496 -5.47 32.74 -24.55
CA GLY A 496 -4.61 33.92 -24.27
C GLY A 496 -3.13 33.67 -24.45
N GLY A 497 -2.71 32.56 -25.04
CA GLY A 497 -1.32 32.12 -25.15
C GLY A 497 -1.08 30.78 -24.48
N ASP A 498 0.18 30.38 -24.37
CA ASP A 498 0.55 29.12 -23.72
C ASP A 498 0.20 29.14 -22.22
N GLN A 499 -0.42 28.08 -21.73
CA GLN A 499 -0.77 27.88 -20.33
C GLN A 499 -0.27 26.54 -19.82
N LEU A 500 0.04 26.45 -18.53
CA LEU A 500 0.38 25.19 -17.86
C LEU A 500 -0.87 24.42 -17.48
N VAL A 501 -0.91 23.14 -17.84
CA VAL A 501 -1.96 22.20 -17.41
C VAL A 501 -1.35 21.11 -16.53
N PRO A 502 -1.92 20.81 -15.35
CA PRO A 502 -1.40 19.77 -14.48
C PRO A 502 -1.58 18.39 -15.12
N VAL A 503 -0.51 17.59 -15.14
CA VAL A 503 -0.48 16.25 -15.74
C VAL A 503 -0.19 15.14 -14.76
N GLY A 504 0.28 15.47 -13.54
CA GLY A 504 0.58 14.45 -12.56
C GLY A 504 0.99 14.99 -11.19
N LYS A 505 1.16 14.04 -10.26
CA LYS A 505 1.71 14.29 -8.91
C LYS A 505 2.80 13.29 -8.60
N ALA A 506 3.92 13.75 -8.01
CA ALA A 506 4.97 12.88 -7.52
C ALA A 506 5.31 13.21 -6.06
N TYR A 507 5.62 12.18 -5.29
CA TYR A 507 5.98 12.26 -3.87
C TYR A 507 7.22 11.42 -3.52
N PHE A 508 7.97 10.96 -4.52
CA PHE A 508 9.21 10.19 -4.39
C PHE A 508 10.10 10.37 -5.64
N GLY A 509 11.30 9.79 -5.58
CA GLY A 509 12.28 9.80 -6.67
C GLY A 509 13.39 10.83 -6.49
N PHE A 510 13.38 11.60 -5.41
CA PHE A 510 14.39 12.59 -5.05
C PHE A 510 15.16 12.17 -3.80
N THR A 511 16.39 12.61 -3.67
CA THR A 511 17.23 12.43 -2.48
C THR A 511 16.79 13.38 -1.35
N ASP A 512 17.31 13.17 -0.14
CA ASP A 512 17.03 14.07 0.98
C ASP A 512 17.62 15.49 0.76
N GLU A 513 18.74 15.60 0.04
CA GLU A 513 19.34 16.87 -0.37
C GLU A 513 18.46 17.60 -1.38
N GLU A 514 17.95 16.90 -2.38
CA GLU A 514 17.02 17.46 -3.37
C GLU A 514 15.69 17.86 -2.72
N LEU A 515 15.19 17.08 -1.76
CA LEU A 515 14.01 17.47 -0.97
C LEU A 515 14.21 18.81 -0.28
N LEU A 516 15.37 19.03 0.35
CA LEU A 516 15.72 20.30 0.99
C LEU A 516 15.82 21.45 -0.02
N GLN A 517 16.31 21.19 -1.23
CA GLN A 517 16.38 22.20 -2.29
C GLN A 517 14.98 22.61 -2.75
N ILE A 518 14.10 21.62 -3.01
CA ILE A 518 12.72 21.91 -3.41
C ILE A 518 11.95 22.60 -2.29
N ASP A 519 12.09 22.16 -1.04
CA ASP A 519 11.43 22.80 0.12
C ASP A 519 11.82 24.26 0.26
N ARG A 520 13.11 24.60 0.10
CA ARG A 520 13.59 26.00 0.09
C ARG A 520 13.01 26.80 -1.07
N PHE A 521 12.94 26.18 -2.27
CA PHE A 521 12.35 26.82 -3.44
C PHE A 521 10.88 27.12 -3.21
N VAL A 522 10.10 26.16 -2.75
CA VAL A 522 8.66 26.30 -2.44
C VAL A 522 8.45 27.43 -1.42
N ARG A 523 9.20 27.45 -0.31
CA ARG A 523 9.04 28.49 0.73
C ARG A 523 9.33 29.90 0.22
N ARG A 524 10.30 30.05 -0.68
CA ARG A 524 10.71 31.36 -1.24
C ARG A 524 9.83 31.86 -2.37
N ASN A 525 9.21 30.92 -3.10
CA ASN A 525 8.50 31.21 -4.35
C ASN A 525 7.00 30.86 -4.29
N THR A 526 6.44 30.74 -3.09
CA THR A 526 4.98 30.57 -2.90
C THR A 526 4.29 31.89 -3.24
N THR A 527 3.40 31.86 -4.22
CA THR A 527 2.56 33.00 -4.64
C THR A 527 1.24 33.03 -3.89
N GLU A 528 0.60 31.86 -3.70
CA GLU A 528 -0.68 31.74 -3.02
C GLU A 528 -0.72 30.51 -2.10
N LYS A 529 -1.64 30.53 -1.13
CA LYS A 529 -1.81 29.45 -0.15
C LYS A 529 -3.27 28.99 -0.14
N PHE A 530 -3.50 27.73 -0.42
CA PHE A 530 -4.81 27.09 -0.38
C PHE A 530 -4.78 25.96 0.68
N GLY A 531 -5.10 26.30 1.92
CA GLY A 531 -4.95 25.35 3.02
C GLY A 531 -3.53 24.75 3.09
N PRO A 532 -3.35 23.43 3.01
CA PRO A 532 -2.05 22.77 3.03
C PRO A 532 -1.25 22.93 1.72
N VAL A 533 -1.89 23.34 0.63
CA VAL A 533 -1.29 23.46 -0.70
C VAL A 533 -0.64 24.84 -0.88
N ARG A 534 0.52 24.86 -1.51
CA ARG A 534 1.25 26.07 -1.91
C ARG A 534 1.25 26.15 -3.43
N HIS A 535 0.73 27.22 -3.96
CA HIS A 535 0.90 27.62 -5.35
C HIS A 535 2.29 28.21 -5.49
N VAL A 536 3.09 27.67 -6.38
CA VAL A 536 4.49 28.06 -6.55
C VAL A 536 4.63 28.81 -7.87
N VAL A 537 5.54 29.77 -7.94
CA VAL A 537 5.82 30.52 -9.17
C VAL A 537 6.16 29.55 -10.30
N HIS A 538 5.50 29.71 -11.45
CA HIS A 538 5.66 28.86 -12.64
C HIS A 538 5.43 29.67 -13.94
N GLU A 539 6.10 30.81 -13.98
CA GLU A 539 6.14 31.67 -15.16
C GLU A 539 7.14 31.15 -16.20
N PRO A 540 7.04 31.54 -17.48
CA PRO A 540 7.95 31.07 -18.53
C PRO A 540 9.45 31.23 -18.20
N ASN A 541 9.81 32.28 -17.47
CA ASN A 541 11.19 32.60 -17.11
C ASN A 541 11.52 32.36 -15.63
N GLN A 542 10.55 31.96 -14.82
CA GLN A 542 10.74 31.77 -13.38
C GLN A 542 9.92 30.59 -12.87
N GLY A 543 10.59 29.55 -12.41
CA GLY A 543 9.97 28.33 -11.90
C GLY A 543 10.99 27.21 -11.72
N LEU A 544 10.55 26.06 -11.29
CA LEU A 544 11.37 24.86 -11.18
C LEU A 544 10.88 23.81 -12.18
N VAL A 545 11.76 23.39 -13.06
CA VAL A 545 11.52 22.26 -13.98
C VAL A 545 11.97 20.97 -13.30
N LEU A 546 11.11 19.96 -13.40
CA LEU A 546 11.33 18.60 -12.90
C LEU A 546 11.39 17.64 -14.09
N GLU A 547 12.46 16.88 -14.18
CA GLU A 547 12.46 15.69 -15.05
C GLU A 547 11.64 14.61 -14.34
N VAL A 548 10.54 14.20 -14.97
CA VAL A 548 9.58 13.24 -14.42
C VAL A 548 9.61 11.97 -15.24
N ALA A 549 9.93 10.85 -14.57
CA ALA A 549 9.86 9.51 -15.12
C ALA A 549 8.53 8.86 -14.74
N PHE A 550 7.89 8.15 -15.68
CA PHE A 550 6.63 7.44 -15.45
C PHE A 550 6.53 6.14 -16.28
N GLU A 551 5.77 5.17 -15.80
CA GLU A 551 5.73 3.81 -16.38
C GLU A 551 4.66 3.64 -17.46
N GLY A 552 3.73 4.57 -17.60
CA GLY A 552 2.66 4.51 -18.59
C GLY A 552 1.76 5.74 -18.54
N LEU A 553 0.97 5.90 -19.58
CA LEU A 553 0.04 7.00 -19.76
C LEU A 553 -1.36 6.47 -20.12
N ALA A 554 -2.40 7.08 -19.59
CA ALA A 554 -3.77 6.74 -19.90
C ALA A 554 -4.63 7.99 -20.10
N ARG A 555 -5.70 7.90 -20.90
CA ARG A 555 -6.73 8.96 -20.96
C ARG A 555 -7.49 9.03 -19.63
N SER A 556 -7.75 10.22 -19.15
CA SER A 556 -8.46 10.46 -17.90
C SER A 556 -9.43 11.63 -18.01
N PRO A 557 -10.74 11.39 -17.91
CA PRO A 557 -11.73 12.47 -17.89
C PRO A 557 -11.72 13.26 -16.56
N ARG A 558 -10.98 12.78 -15.56
CA ARG A 558 -10.88 13.43 -14.24
C ARG A 558 -9.82 14.53 -14.19
N HIS A 559 -8.87 14.51 -15.11
CA HIS A 559 -7.78 15.48 -15.16
C HIS A 559 -8.04 16.52 -16.24
N LYS A 560 -7.76 17.79 -15.95
CA LYS A 560 -7.91 18.90 -16.91
C LYS A 560 -7.07 18.68 -18.17
N SER A 561 -5.93 18.01 -18.06
CA SER A 561 -5.07 17.63 -19.19
C SER A 561 -5.63 16.51 -20.06
N GLY A 562 -6.68 15.81 -19.63
CA GLY A 562 -7.18 14.61 -20.31
C GLY A 562 -6.27 13.36 -20.18
N VAL A 563 -5.15 13.47 -19.47
CA VAL A 563 -4.17 12.38 -19.30
C VAL A 563 -3.90 12.07 -17.82
N ALA A 564 -3.52 10.83 -17.52
CA ALA A 564 -3.07 10.38 -16.21
C ALA A 564 -1.80 9.55 -16.36
N MET A 565 -0.77 9.89 -15.59
CA MET A 565 0.49 9.15 -15.55
C MET A 565 0.42 8.02 -14.54
N ARG A 566 1.04 6.88 -14.87
CA ARG A 566 1.20 5.74 -13.98
C ARG A 566 2.56 5.79 -13.30
N PHE A 567 2.57 5.80 -11.97
CA PHE A 567 3.77 5.87 -11.11
C PHE A 567 4.75 6.99 -11.47
N PRO A 568 4.28 8.25 -11.59
CA PRO A 568 5.19 9.36 -11.84
C PRO A 568 6.12 9.57 -10.64
N ARG A 569 7.39 9.79 -10.93
CA ARG A 569 8.44 10.09 -9.95
C ARG A 569 9.40 11.15 -10.48
N ILE A 570 9.97 11.92 -9.58
CA ILE A 570 11.02 12.88 -9.96
C ILE A 570 12.30 12.09 -10.22
N SER A 571 12.83 12.22 -11.43
CA SER A 571 14.11 11.62 -11.84
C SER A 571 15.27 12.56 -11.56
N ARG A 572 15.05 13.85 -11.81
CA ARG A 572 16.08 14.88 -11.67
C ARG A 572 15.48 16.28 -11.51
N LEU A 573 16.17 17.17 -10.78
CA LEU A 573 15.86 18.60 -10.73
C LEU A 573 16.59 19.32 -11.88
N ARG A 574 15.84 20.06 -12.69
CA ARG A 574 16.35 20.75 -13.87
C ARG A 574 16.49 22.25 -13.58
N TRP A 575 17.41 22.60 -12.70
CA TRP A 575 17.77 24.00 -12.44
C TRP A 575 18.40 24.70 -13.64
N ASP A 576 18.93 23.92 -14.56
CA ASP A 576 19.56 24.33 -15.80
C ASP A 576 18.56 24.73 -16.89
N LYS A 577 17.26 24.41 -16.72
CA LYS A 577 16.23 24.55 -17.76
C LYS A 577 15.17 25.58 -17.35
N PRO A 578 14.91 26.61 -18.16
CA PRO A 578 13.81 27.55 -17.90
C PRO A 578 12.45 26.87 -18.12
N PRO A 579 11.41 27.25 -17.34
CA PRO A 579 10.08 26.66 -17.51
C PRO A 579 9.50 26.71 -18.92
N ALA A 580 9.79 27.73 -19.70
CA ALA A 580 9.35 27.87 -21.08
C ALA A 580 9.81 26.71 -22.01
N GLU A 581 10.90 26.04 -21.65
CA GLU A 581 11.46 24.91 -22.40
C GLU A 581 10.94 23.54 -21.90
N ALA A 582 10.04 23.51 -20.92
CA ALA A 582 9.42 22.28 -20.47
C ALA A 582 8.53 21.67 -21.58
N ASP A 583 8.23 20.40 -21.45
CA ASP A 583 7.45 19.68 -22.45
C ASP A 583 6.02 20.23 -22.58
N ARG A 584 5.40 19.87 -23.70
CA ARG A 584 4.03 20.25 -24.04
C ARG A 584 3.07 19.05 -23.94
N LEU A 585 1.78 19.34 -23.80
CA LEU A 585 0.74 18.32 -23.71
C LEU A 585 0.71 17.44 -24.97
N GLU A 586 1.01 18.00 -26.13
CA GLU A 586 1.09 17.29 -27.39
C GLU A 586 2.19 16.20 -27.40
N THR A 587 3.24 16.35 -26.59
CA THR A 587 4.25 15.30 -26.38
C THR A 587 3.62 14.07 -25.72
N LEU A 588 2.84 14.29 -24.67
CA LEU A 588 2.12 13.21 -23.97
C LEU A 588 1.03 12.59 -24.86
N GLU A 589 0.32 13.41 -25.63
CA GLU A 589 -0.70 12.91 -26.57
C GLU A 589 -0.11 12.06 -27.69
N ARG A 590 1.12 12.36 -28.14
CA ARG A 590 1.84 11.52 -29.13
C ARG A 590 2.20 10.16 -28.54
N LEU A 591 2.61 10.10 -27.28
CA LEU A 591 2.84 8.84 -26.60
C LEU A 591 1.55 8.00 -26.51
N LEU A 592 0.40 8.62 -26.17
CA LEU A 592 -0.91 7.95 -26.21
C LEU A 592 -1.33 7.49 -27.61
N LYS A 593 -0.96 8.22 -28.67
CA LYS A 593 -1.29 7.84 -30.06
C LYS A 593 -0.36 6.76 -30.59
N SER A 594 0.91 6.75 -30.18
CA SER A 594 1.83 5.66 -30.51
C SER A 594 1.34 4.34 -29.95
N ASP A 595 0.89 4.35 -28.69
CA ASP A 595 0.27 3.18 -28.04
C ASP A 595 -1.04 2.77 -28.75
N ALA A 596 -1.88 3.74 -29.17
CA ALA A 596 -3.14 3.48 -29.89
C ALA A 596 -2.93 3.08 -31.36
N THR A 597 -1.89 3.60 -32.02
CA THR A 597 -1.57 3.28 -33.43
C THR A 597 -0.94 1.90 -33.55
N ILE A 598 -0.15 1.49 -32.57
CA ILE A 598 0.33 0.12 -32.44
C ILE A 598 -0.86 -0.84 -32.26
N GLN A 599 -1.87 -0.43 -31.47
CA GLN A 599 -3.11 -1.19 -31.29
C GLN A 599 -3.97 -1.24 -32.57
N ALA A 600 -4.06 -0.15 -33.33
CA ALA A 600 -4.84 -0.07 -34.57
C ALA A 600 -4.16 -0.77 -35.77
N ALA A 601 -2.83 -0.63 -35.91
CA ALA A 601 -2.07 -1.28 -36.98
C ALA A 601 -2.00 -2.82 -36.78
N ALA A 602 -2.23 -3.29 -35.57
CA ALA A 602 -2.41 -4.71 -35.28
C ALA A 602 -3.85 -5.20 -35.58
N ALA A 603 -4.85 -4.31 -35.54
CA ALA A 603 -6.24 -4.63 -35.91
C ALA A 603 -6.48 -4.67 -37.41
N ASP A 604 -5.69 -3.93 -38.22
CA ASP A 604 -5.82 -3.89 -39.70
C ASP A 604 -5.07 -5.04 -40.42
N ARG A 605 -4.42 -5.94 -39.72
CA ARG A 605 -3.68 -7.08 -40.30
C ARG A 605 -4.44 -8.42 -40.23
N HIS A 606 -5.75 -8.38 -39.98
CA HIS A 606 -6.61 -9.58 -39.99
C HIS A 606 -7.77 -9.44 -40.95
#